data_37110c489fc07e095b8d22c91c3c16ad
#
_entry.id   37110c489fc07e095b8d22c91c3c16ad
#
_cell.length_a   1.000
_cell.length_b   1.000
_cell.length_c   1.000
_cell.angle_alpha   90.00
_cell.angle_beta   90.00
_cell.angle_gamma   90.00
#
_symmetry.space_group_name_H-M   'P 1'
#
loop_
_entity.id
_entity.type
_entity.pdbx_description
1 polymer ?
#
loop_
_entity_poly.entity_id
_entity_poly.type
_entity_poly.pdbx_seq_one_letter_code
_entity_poly.pdbx_strand_id
1 'polypeptide(L)'
;MYNEAIHKKDAEKQLNSRARLWKNAAALVSGTFCKMTGVNFKIAKMHKRSSKAVDESTVLSSISYMILGGVNLKFVFNAERNERMRNILMMRPTVAEGEAMLAKDDTDAFAWYTYGTALGLTGDCDKAIEAYSHGIAFDPFYAPNFFGRGRKLNAGGHFWQAVADFTMAIHLDSSNWIYWYYRATTLNLKGHVEESIDDFRKCLSLTAPEEHYPLADWLYTSNVELGRYKEAEESLNLVDASVEAPQMDYGYRRSVLLYKGIVKPEDFIDIPLLEKNVLPQPDRVRLELNGLYYSLYCFYLVHGEPEKAKNAIAELLKVAYPGAFAYTKAVPIARKLGLLPE
;
A
#
# COMPACT_ATOMS: atom_id res chain seq x y z
N MET A 1 -11.05 -10.36 -44.57
CA MET A 1 -9.72 -9.92 -45.05
C MET A 1 -9.25 -8.58 -44.44
N TYR A 2 -10.05 -7.49 -44.42
CA TYR A 2 -9.58 -6.20 -43.85
C TYR A 2 -9.41 -6.24 -42.34
N ASN A 3 -10.32 -6.88 -41.60
CA ASN A 3 -10.24 -7.01 -40.15
C ASN A 3 -9.14 -7.96 -39.66
N GLU A 4 -8.83 -9.02 -40.41
CA GLU A 4 -7.73 -9.95 -40.04
C GLU A 4 -6.35 -9.30 -40.17
N ALA A 5 -6.16 -8.37 -41.12
CA ALA A 5 -4.92 -7.66 -41.30
C ALA A 5 -4.66 -6.64 -40.16
N ILE A 6 -5.71 -6.06 -39.58
CA ILE A 6 -5.62 -5.15 -38.42
C ILE A 6 -5.23 -5.95 -37.18
N HIS A 7 -5.92 -7.06 -36.89
CA HIS A 7 -5.61 -7.93 -35.76
C HIS A 7 -4.20 -8.51 -35.81
N LYS A 8 -3.70 -8.80 -37.02
CA LYS A 8 -2.34 -9.31 -37.21
C LYS A 8 -1.27 -8.24 -36.96
N LYS A 9 -1.50 -6.99 -37.36
CA LYS A 9 -0.62 -5.86 -37.07
C LYS A 9 -0.58 -5.50 -35.58
N ASP A 10 -1.73 -5.56 -34.92
CA ASP A 10 -1.81 -5.29 -33.48
C ASP A 10 -1.16 -6.41 -32.66
N ALA A 11 -1.31 -7.66 -33.04
CA ALA A 11 -0.60 -8.80 -32.45
C ALA A 11 0.92 -8.71 -32.65
N GLU A 12 1.40 -8.31 -33.82
CA GLU A 12 2.83 -8.08 -34.07
C GLU A 12 3.38 -6.89 -33.27
N LYS A 13 2.60 -5.82 -33.11
CA LYS A 13 2.97 -4.65 -32.30
C LYS A 13 3.08 -5.03 -30.82
N GLN A 14 2.14 -5.84 -30.32
CA GLN A 14 2.19 -6.36 -28.95
C GLN A 14 3.37 -7.33 -28.75
N LEU A 15 3.65 -8.20 -29.70
CA LEU A 15 4.79 -9.12 -29.64
C LEU A 15 6.13 -8.37 -29.62
N ASN A 16 6.25 -7.31 -30.42
CA ASN A 16 7.44 -6.46 -30.49
C ASN A 16 7.62 -5.60 -29.21
N SER A 17 6.54 -5.13 -28.60
CA SER A 17 6.60 -4.41 -27.31
C SER A 17 7.01 -5.35 -26.17
N ARG A 18 6.50 -6.57 -26.14
CA ARG A 18 6.90 -7.62 -25.19
C ARG A 18 8.37 -8.03 -25.38
N ALA A 19 8.82 -8.21 -26.61
CA ALA A 19 10.23 -8.51 -26.90
C ALA A 19 11.18 -7.38 -26.48
N ARG A 20 10.73 -6.14 -26.53
CA ARG A 20 11.48 -4.95 -26.06
C ARG A 20 11.55 -4.91 -24.52
N LEU A 21 10.44 -5.22 -23.83
CA LEU A 21 10.39 -5.36 -22.38
C LEU A 21 11.32 -6.46 -21.89
N TRP A 22 11.33 -7.62 -22.57
CA TRP A 22 12.24 -8.72 -22.26
C TRP A 22 13.72 -8.36 -22.46
N LYS A 23 14.05 -7.64 -23.52
CA LYS A 23 15.43 -7.16 -23.73
C LYS A 23 15.86 -6.18 -22.64
N ASN A 24 14.98 -5.31 -22.23
CA ASN A 24 15.26 -4.33 -21.16
C ASN A 24 15.38 -5.01 -19.79
N ALA A 25 14.49 -5.94 -19.47
CA ALA A 25 14.56 -6.73 -18.25
C ALA A 25 15.82 -7.60 -18.18
N ALA A 26 16.17 -8.28 -19.27
CA ALA A 26 17.38 -9.09 -19.36
C ALA A 26 18.66 -8.23 -19.26
N ALA A 27 18.67 -7.03 -19.82
CA ALA A 27 19.78 -6.08 -19.71
C ALA A 27 19.93 -5.54 -18.29
N LEU A 28 18.82 -5.25 -17.61
CA LEU A 28 18.81 -4.79 -16.22
C LEU A 28 19.32 -5.88 -15.27
N VAL A 29 18.81 -7.12 -15.42
CA VAL A 29 19.23 -8.28 -14.62
C VAL A 29 20.72 -8.57 -14.83
N SER A 30 21.22 -8.55 -16.08
CA SER A 30 22.62 -8.81 -16.37
C SER A 30 23.54 -7.67 -15.88
N GLY A 31 23.10 -6.42 -15.95
CA GLY A 31 23.84 -5.26 -15.50
C GLY A 31 23.97 -5.18 -13.98
N THR A 32 22.88 -5.43 -13.28
CA THR A 32 22.85 -5.44 -11.81
C THR A 32 23.61 -6.63 -11.25
N PHE A 33 23.45 -7.82 -11.86
CA PHE A 33 24.16 -9.02 -11.47
C PHE A 33 25.68 -8.91 -11.70
N CYS A 34 26.11 -8.33 -12.81
CA CYS A 34 27.52 -8.09 -13.10
C CYS A 34 28.16 -7.10 -12.12
N LYS A 35 27.42 -6.07 -11.68
CA LYS A 35 27.90 -5.10 -10.65
C LYS A 35 28.02 -5.73 -9.27
N MET A 36 27.13 -6.66 -8.90
CA MET A 36 27.11 -7.27 -7.57
C MET A 36 28.05 -8.46 -7.43
N THR A 37 28.28 -9.24 -8.48
CA THR A 37 29.01 -10.52 -8.39
C THR A 37 30.30 -10.56 -9.19
N GLY A 38 30.57 -9.60 -10.08
CA GLY A 38 31.70 -9.62 -10.99
C GLY A 38 31.62 -10.72 -12.08
N VAL A 39 30.50 -11.43 -12.16
CA VAL A 39 30.33 -12.57 -13.09
C VAL A 39 29.57 -12.13 -14.34
N ASN A 40 30.20 -12.26 -15.49
CA ASN A 40 29.63 -11.92 -16.80
C ASN A 40 28.84 -13.11 -17.36
N PHE A 41 27.51 -13.08 -17.24
CA PHE A 41 26.61 -14.15 -17.71
C PHE A 41 26.13 -13.87 -19.15
N LYS A 42 26.47 -14.74 -20.12
CA LYS A 42 25.89 -14.70 -21.46
C LYS A 42 24.54 -15.42 -21.48
N ILE A 43 23.46 -14.70 -21.19
CA ILE A 43 22.07 -15.22 -21.25
C ILE A 43 21.64 -15.61 -22.70
N ALA A 44 22.37 -15.14 -23.71
CA ALA A 44 22.03 -15.31 -25.10
C ALA A 44 21.98 -16.78 -25.63
N LYS A 45 22.44 -17.77 -24.84
CA LYS A 45 22.49 -19.17 -25.29
C LYS A 45 21.32 -20.07 -24.92
N MET A 46 20.46 -19.63 -24.00
CA MET A 46 19.32 -20.46 -23.53
C MET A 46 18.09 -20.42 -24.48
N HIS A 47 17.95 -19.35 -25.26
CA HIS A 47 16.76 -19.17 -26.13
C HIS A 47 16.69 -20.03 -27.39
N LYS A 48 17.74 -20.77 -27.71
CA LYS A 48 17.78 -21.55 -28.98
C LYS A 48 17.38 -23.03 -28.84
N ARG A 49 17.03 -23.52 -27.65
CA ARG A 49 16.79 -24.99 -27.45
C ARG A 49 15.40 -25.40 -26.97
N SER A 50 14.46 -24.49 -26.79
CA SER A 50 13.10 -24.87 -26.36
C SER A 50 12.05 -24.19 -27.23
N SER A 51 11.38 -25.00 -28.07
CA SER A 51 10.20 -24.61 -28.86
C SER A 51 8.88 -24.72 -28.07
N LYS A 52 8.94 -24.88 -26.75
CA LYS A 52 7.77 -24.83 -25.87
C LYS A 52 7.74 -23.49 -25.15
N ALA A 53 6.60 -22.81 -25.25
CA ALA A 53 6.31 -21.62 -24.43
C ALA A 53 6.43 -22.00 -22.95
N VAL A 54 7.49 -21.53 -22.30
CA VAL A 54 7.66 -21.66 -20.86
C VAL A 54 6.89 -20.50 -20.23
N ASP A 55 5.95 -20.83 -19.36
CA ASP A 55 5.14 -19.87 -18.61
C ASP A 55 6.04 -18.92 -17.79
N GLU A 56 5.75 -17.63 -17.88
CA GLU A 56 6.50 -16.56 -17.19
C GLU A 56 6.60 -16.79 -15.67
N SER A 57 5.58 -17.39 -15.06
CA SER A 57 5.56 -17.70 -13.62
C SER A 57 6.62 -18.77 -13.27
N THR A 58 6.87 -19.71 -14.18
CA THR A 58 7.87 -20.79 -14.02
C THR A 58 9.29 -20.25 -14.14
N VAL A 59 9.53 -19.28 -15.04
CA VAL A 59 10.86 -18.64 -15.18
C VAL A 59 11.16 -17.75 -13.96
N LEU A 60 10.20 -16.97 -13.50
CA LEU A 60 10.35 -16.13 -12.32
C LEU A 60 10.48 -16.95 -11.03
N SER A 61 9.77 -18.07 -10.91
CA SER A 61 9.92 -18.99 -9.77
C SER A 61 11.29 -19.69 -9.79
N SER A 62 11.80 -20.06 -10.95
CA SER A 62 13.12 -20.69 -11.09
C SER A 62 14.27 -19.73 -10.75
N ILE A 63 14.15 -18.45 -11.10
CA ILE A 63 15.09 -17.39 -10.72
C ILE A 63 15.03 -17.12 -9.20
N SER A 64 13.85 -17.27 -8.58
CA SER A 64 13.65 -17.09 -7.14
C SER A 64 14.37 -18.13 -6.27
N TYR A 65 14.78 -19.27 -6.82
CA TYR A 65 15.46 -20.36 -6.12
C TYR A 65 16.98 -20.33 -6.23
N MET A 66 17.56 -19.41 -7.01
CA MET A 66 19.02 -19.30 -7.08
C MET A 66 19.57 -18.56 -5.85
N ILE A 67 19.98 -19.32 -4.85
CA ILE A 67 20.77 -18.81 -3.71
C ILE A 67 22.22 -18.68 -4.16
N LEU A 68 22.68 -17.46 -4.34
CA LEU A 68 24.08 -17.14 -4.55
C LEU A 68 24.60 -16.41 -3.31
N GLY A 69 25.46 -17.06 -2.55
CA GLY A 69 26.17 -16.45 -1.43
C GLY A 69 25.32 -15.99 -0.25
N GLY A 70 24.17 -16.63 0.04
CA GLY A 70 23.30 -16.29 1.18
C GLY A 70 22.37 -15.07 0.97
N VAL A 71 22.36 -14.48 -0.23
CA VAL A 71 21.47 -13.36 -0.57
C VAL A 71 20.18 -13.90 -1.19
N ASN A 72 19.06 -13.63 -0.55
CA ASN A 72 17.74 -14.00 -1.08
C ASN A 72 17.38 -13.02 -2.22
N LEU A 73 17.57 -13.43 -3.47
CA LEU A 73 17.26 -12.62 -4.66
C LEU A 73 15.80 -12.13 -4.66
N LYS A 74 14.86 -12.92 -4.14
CA LYS A 74 13.47 -12.50 -3.99
C LYS A 74 13.32 -11.26 -3.12
N PHE A 75 14.16 -11.14 -2.09
CA PHE A 75 14.17 -9.96 -1.20
C PHE A 75 14.72 -8.72 -1.92
N VAL A 76 15.84 -8.87 -2.66
CA VAL A 76 16.46 -7.77 -3.42
C VAL A 76 15.50 -7.25 -4.51
N PHE A 77 14.90 -8.15 -5.29
CA PHE A 77 13.92 -7.75 -6.31
C PHE A 77 12.69 -7.07 -5.72
N ASN A 78 12.19 -7.56 -4.59
CA ASN A 78 11.07 -6.91 -3.90
C ASN A 78 11.46 -5.53 -3.36
N ALA A 79 12.68 -5.36 -2.85
CA ALA A 79 13.14 -4.07 -2.34
C ALA A 79 13.25 -3.01 -3.46
N GLU A 80 13.90 -3.32 -4.58
CA GLU A 80 13.99 -2.41 -5.74
C GLU A 80 12.62 -2.07 -6.34
N ARG A 81 11.73 -3.06 -6.41
CA ARG A 81 10.38 -2.87 -6.90
C ARG A 81 9.54 -2.02 -5.94
N ASN A 82 9.65 -2.25 -4.65
CA ASN A 82 8.98 -1.46 -3.62
C ASN A 82 9.50 -0.02 -3.61
N GLU A 83 10.80 0.19 -3.83
CA GLU A 83 11.38 1.53 -3.97
C GLU A 83 10.84 2.25 -5.22
N ARG A 84 10.76 1.56 -6.37
CA ARG A 84 10.18 2.11 -7.59
C ARG A 84 8.71 2.48 -7.39
N MET A 85 7.93 1.67 -6.68
CA MET A 85 6.53 1.96 -6.38
C MET A 85 6.39 3.08 -5.36
N ARG A 86 7.25 3.15 -4.34
CA ARG A 86 7.31 4.32 -3.43
C ARG A 86 7.58 5.60 -4.23
N ASN A 87 8.50 5.57 -5.17
CA ASN A 87 8.80 6.72 -6.03
C ASN A 87 7.58 7.13 -6.87
N ILE A 88 6.85 6.19 -7.45
CA ILE A 88 5.60 6.45 -8.18
C ILE A 88 4.54 7.07 -7.26
N LEU A 89 4.37 6.57 -6.04
CA LEU A 89 3.42 7.10 -5.06
C LEU A 89 3.82 8.47 -4.50
N MET A 90 5.13 8.74 -4.44
CA MET A 90 5.68 10.01 -4.00
C MET A 90 5.75 11.06 -5.12
N MET A 91 5.44 10.66 -6.36
CA MET A 91 5.35 11.61 -7.47
C MET A 91 4.37 12.74 -7.13
N ARG A 92 4.78 13.94 -7.44
CA ARG A 92 3.95 15.15 -7.34
C ARG A 92 3.90 15.84 -8.71
N PRO A 93 3.36 15.14 -9.74
CA PRO A 93 3.28 15.70 -11.08
C PRO A 93 2.35 16.92 -11.08
N THR A 94 2.64 17.84 -11.96
CA THR A 94 1.74 18.93 -12.31
C THR A 94 0.77 18.50 -13.42
N VAL A 95 -0.36 19.16 -13.52
CA VAL A 95 -1.33 18.90 -14.60
C VAL A 95 -0.66 19.13 -15.97
N ALA A 96 0.16 20.18 -16.11
CA ALA A 96 0.88 20.49 -17.34
C ALA A 96 1.88 19.38 -17.75
N GLU A 97 2.54 18.72 -16.79
CA GLU A 97 3.42 17.58 -17.09
C GLU A 97 2.61 16.40 -17.62
N GLY A 98 1.47 16.08 -17.01
CA GLY A 98 0.56 15.04 -17.49
C GLY A 98 0.05 15.32 -18.90
N GLU A 99 -0.42 16.54 -19.16
CA GLU A 99 -0.88 17.01 -20.49
C GLU A 99 0.24 16.92 -21.53
N ALA A 100 1.46 17.34 -21.19
CA ALA A 100 2.61 17.26 -22.08
C ALA A 100 3.00 15.81 -22.43
N MET A 101 2.80 14.87 -21.51
CA MET A 101 3.01 13.44 -21.79
C MET A 101 1.93 12.91 -22.73
N LEU A 102 0.66 13.21 -22.47
CA LEU A 102 -0.47 12.81 -23.32
C LEU A 102 -0.40 13.41 -24.72
N ALA A 103 0.10 14.65 -24.86
CA ALA A 103 0.34 15.27 -26.17
C ALA A 103 1.39 14.52 -27.02
N LYS A 104 2.29 13.75 -26.41
CA LYS A 104 3.28 12.93 -27.10
C LYS A 104 2.74 11.56 -27.48
N ASP A 105 2.00 10.94 -26.57
CA ASP A 105 1.35 9.64 -26.76
C ASP A 105 0.13 9.53 -25.84
N ASP A 106 -1.05 9.74 -26.40
CA ASP A 106 -2.33 9.64 -25.70
C ASP A 106 -2.79 8.20 -25.45
N THR A 107 -2.04 7.21 -25.93
CA THR A 107 -2.25 5.78 -25.67
C THR A 107 -1.37 5.25 -24.55
N ASP A 108 -0.45 6.05 -24.01
CA ASP A 108 0.44 5.65 -22.92
C ASP A 108 -0.30 5.63 -21.58
N ALA A 109 -0.50 4.43 -21.02
CA ALA A 109 -1.16 4.24 -19.73
C ALA A 109 -0.42 4.90 -18.56
N PHE A 110 0.90 5.07 -18.64
CA PHE A 110 1.68 5.80 -17.63
C PHE A 110 1.43 7.32 -17.71
N ALA A 111 1.25 7.87 -18.91
CA ALA A 111 0.89 9.28 -19.09
C ALA A 111 -0.48 9.56 -18.46
N TRP A 112 -1.47 8.70 -18.68
CA TRP A 112 -2.79 8.79 -18.04
C TRP A 112 -2.71 8.65 -16.52
N TYR A 113 -1.88 7.72 -16.00
CA TYR A 113 -1.64 7.60 -14.56
C TYR A 113 -1.05 8.88 -13.96
N THR A 114 -0.06 9.47 -14.64
CA THR A 114 0.58 10.72 -14.23
C THR A 114 -0.40 11.88 -14.21
N TYR A 115 -1.20 12.02 -15.27
CA TYR A 115 -2.23 13.04 -15.38
C TYR A 115 -3.31 12.90 -14.31
N GLY A 116 -3.84 11.69 -14.13
CA GLY A 116 -4.81 11.39 -13.08
C GLY A 116 -4.27 11.66 -11.67
N THR A 117 -2.98 11.37 -11.43
CA THR A 117 -2.32 11.68 -10.16
C THR A 117 -2.25 13.19 -9.93
N ALA A 118 -1.87 13.95 -10.95
CA ALA A 118 -1.81 15.41 -10.90
C ALA A 118 -3.19 16.02 -10.59
N LEU A 119 -4.22 15.62 -11.31
CA LEU A 119 -5.61 16.05 -11.08
C LEU A 119 -6.07 15.74 -9.66
N GLY A 120 -5.74 14.54 -9.18
CA GLY A 120 -6.07 14.14 -7.82
C GLY A 120 -5.34 14.93 -6.72
N LEU A 121 -4.17 15.51 -7.01
CA LEU A 121 -3.44 16.40 -6.10
C LEU A 121 -4.03 17.79 -6.06
N THR A 122 -4.66 18.26 -7.14
CA THR A 122 -5.39 19.55 -7.18
C THR A 122 -6.81 19.45 -6.61
N GLY A 123 -7.25 18.24 -6.20
CA GLY A 123 -8.57 18.01 -5.62
C GLY A 123 -9.66 17.63 -6.63
N ASP A 124 -9.36 17.59 -7.93
CA ASP A 124 -10.31 17.21 -8.98
C ASP A 124 -10.43 15.68 -9.07
N CYS A 125 -11.14 15.11 -8.10
CA CYS A 125 -11.25 13.65 -7.97
C CYS A 125 -12.00 13.00 -9.15
N ASP A 126 -13.01 13.66 -9.69
CA ASP A 126 -13.82 13.10 -10.79
C ASP A 126 -12.99 13.00 -12.07
N LYS A 127 -12.29 14.06 -12.45
CA LYS A 127 -11.39 14.02 -13.60
C LYS A 127 -10.21 13.06 -13.39
N ALA A 128 -9.72 12.91 -12.16
CA ALA A 128 -8.71 11.92 -11.88
C ALA A 128 -9.22 10.48 -12.12
N ILE A 129 -10.46 10.17 -11.71
CA ILE A 129 -11.11 8.87 -11.97
C ILE A 129 -11.26 8.63 -13.48
N GLU A 130 -11.65 9.66 -14.23
CA GLU A 130 -11.78 9.60 -15.69
C GLU A 130 -10.41 9.34 -16.34
N ALA A 131 -9.38 10.10 -15.97
CA ALA A 131 -8.02 9.92 -16.50
C ALA A 131 -7.49 8.49 -16.25
N TYR A 132 -7.62 7.96 -15.04
CA TYR A 132 -7.24 6.58 -14.76
C TYR A 132 -8.07 5.57 -15.58
N SER A 133 -9.35 5.86 -15.84
CA SER A 133 -10.20 5.00 -16.65
C SER A 133 -9.77 4.97 -18.11
N HIS A 134 -9.31 6.10 -18.66
CA HIS A 134 -8.67 6.13 -19.98
C HIS A 134 -7.39 5.28 -19.99
N GLY A 135 -6.53 5.42 -18.98
CA GLY A 135 -5.33 4.61 -18.86
C GLY A 135 -5.63 3.09 -18.82
N ILE A 136 -6.69 2.68 -18.11
CA ILE A 136 -7.17 1.30 -18.08
C ILE A 136 -7.68 0.85 -19.46
N ALA A 137 -8.37 1.72 -20.19
CA ALA A 137 -8.89 1.40 -21.51
C ALA A 137 -7.76 1.17 -22.53
N PHE A 138 -6.66 1.91 -22.44
CA PHE A 138 -5.51 1.75 -23.32
C PHE A 138 -4.61 0.56 -22.92
N ASP A 139 -4.35 0.38 -21.63
CA ASP A 139 -3.62 -0.78 -21.10
C ASP A 139 -4.31 -1.36 -19.86
N PRO A 140 -5.17 -2.37 -20.03
CA PRO A 140 -5.86 -3.03 -18.93
C PRO A 140 -4.93 -3.89 -18.04
N PHE A 141 -3.64 -4.00 -18.37
CA PHE A 141 -2.64 -4.72 -17.58
C PHE A 141 -1.73 -3.78 -16.77
N TYR A 142 -1.92 -2.47 -16.87
CA TYR A 142 -1.17 -1.50 -16.10
C TYR A 142 -1.82 -1.26 -14.73
N ALA A 143 -1.42 -2.04 -13.74
CA ALA A 143 -1.97 -2.05 -12.37
C ALA A 143 -2.06 -0.67 -11.69
N PRO A 144 -1.10 0.28 -11.87
CA PRO A 144 -1.18 1.59 -11.21
C PRO A 144 -2.44 2.39 -11.53
N ASN A 145 -3.02 2.26 -12.73
CA ASN A 145 -4.26 2.96 -13.06
C ASN A 145 -5.46 2.46 -12.25
N PHE A 146 -5.58 1.15 -12.06
CA PHE A 146 -6.59 0.58 -11.14
C PHE A 146 -6.37 1.08 -9.72
N PHE A 147 -5.15 1.04 -9.23
CA PHE A 147 -4.82 1.52 -7.91
C PHE A 147 -5.12 3.02 -7.72
N GLY A 148 -4.73 3.86 -8.67
CA GLY A 148 -5.00 5.30 -8.65
C GLY A 148 -6.51 5.59 -8.62
N ARG A 149 -7.28 4.91 -9.47
CA ARG A 149 -8.74 5.04 -9.52
C ARG A 149 -9.39 4.56 -8.23
N GLY A 150 -8.98 3.40 -7.72
CA GLY A 150 -9.47 2.86 -6.45
C GLY A 150 -9.26 3.82 -5.28
N ARG A 151 -8.11 4.49 -5.19
CA ARG A 151 -7.86 5.52 -4.16
C ARG A 151 -8.84 6.69 -4.25
N LYS A 152 -9.16 7.17 -5.46
CA LYS A 152 -10.11 8.27 -5.64
C LYS A 152 -11.55 7.85 -5.38
N LEU A 153 -11.92 6.66 -5.81
CA LEU A 153 -13.22 6.06 -5.51
C LEU A 153 -13.40 5.87 -3.99
N ASN A 154 -12.38 5.41 -3.28
CA ASN A 154 -12.41 5.27 -1.83
C ASN A 154 -12.61 6.63 -1.13
N ALA A 155 -11.88 7.64 -1.55
CA ALA A 155 -12.02 9.01 -1.04
C ALA A 155 -13.42 9.59 -1.31
N GLY A 156 -14.04 9.25 -2.44
CA GLY A 156 -15.40 9.63 -2.81
C GLY A 156 -16.50 8.77 -2.15
N GLY A 157 -16.15 7.79 -1.30
CA GLY A 157 -17.12 6.92 -0.64
C GLY A 157 -17.60 5.72 -1.46
N HIS A 158 -17.05 5.50 -2.65
CA HIS A 158 -17.38 4.39 -3.55
C HIS A 158 -16.57 3.12 -3.19
N PHE A 159 -16.75 2.64 -1.96
CA PHE A 159 -15.89 1.62 -1.34
C PHE A 159 -15.80 0.30 -2.09
N TRP A 160 -16.94 -0.24 -2.58
CA TRP A 160 -16.93 -1.52 -3.27
C TRP A 160 -16.27 -1.45 -4.64
N GLN A 161 -16.42 -0.32 -5.32
CA GLN A 161 -15.71 -0.05 -6.57
C GLN A 161 -14.20 0.08 -6.30
N ALA A 162 -13.81 0.75 -5.20
CA ALA A 162 -12.43 0.84 -4.79
C ALA A 162 -11.83 -0.54 -4.46
N VAL A 163 -12.56 -1.39 -3.71
CA VAL A 163 -12.15 -2.78 -3.40
C VAL A 163 -11.96 -3.59 -4.68
N ALA A 164 -12.87 -3.45 -5.66
CA ALA A 164 -12.74 -4.12 -6.95
C ALA A 164 -11.48 -3.66 -7.71
N ASP A 165 -11.20 -2.37 -7.75
CA ASP A 165 -10.02 -1.81 -8.39
C ASP A 165 -8.73 -2.25 -7.69
N PHE A 166 -8.67 -2.22 -6.36
CA PHE A 166 -7.51 -2.75 -5.61
C PHE A 166 -7.33 -4.25 -5.85
N THR A 167 -8.42 -5.02 -5.96
CA THR A 167 -8.35 -6.45 -6.27
C THR A 167 -7.79 -6.68 -7.67
N MET A 168 -8.16 -5.87 -8.67
CA MET A 168 -7.57 -5.93 -10.00
C MET A 168 -6.08 -5.57 -9.96
N ALA A 169 -5.70 -4.52 -9.24
CA ALA A 169 -4.30 -4.14 -9.08
C ALA A 169 -3.46 -5.26 -8.44
N ILE A 170 -3.99 -5.94 -7.41
CA ILE A 170 -3.38 -7.11 -6.76
C ILE A 170 -3.27 -8.28 -7.75
N HIS A 171 -4.31 -8.53 -8.54
CA HIS A 171 -4.29 -9.62 -9.53
C HIS A 171 -3.20 -9.40 -10.58
N LEU A 172 -3.02 -8.16 -11.01
CA LEU A 172 -1.99 -7.78 -11.99
C LEU A 172 -0.58 -7.77 -11.39
N ASP A 173 -0.45 -7.40 -10.11
CA ASP A 173 0.80 -7.33 -9.38
C ASP A 173 0.64 -7.65 -7.89
N SER A 174 0.59 -8.94 -7.56
CA SER A 174 0.42 -9.43 -6.18
C SER A 174 1.64 -9.22 -5.28
N SER A 175 2.78 -8.78 -5.82
CA SER A 175 3.99 -8.53 -5.04
C SER A 175 4.08 -7.10 -4.49
N ASN A 176 3.15 -6.24 -4.88
CA ASN A 176 3.09 -4.87 -4.40
C ASN A 176 2.23 -4.78 -3.14
N TRP A 177 2.87 -4.65 -1.98
CA TRP A 177 2.20 -4.61 -0.69
C TRP A 177 1.20 -3.45 -0.55
N ILE A 178 1.41 -2.34 -1.27
CA ILE A 178 0.58 -1.14 -1.18
C ILE A 178 -0.85 -1.43 -1.64
N TYR A 179 -1.03 -2.27 -2.67
CA TYR A 179 -2.36 -2.64 -3.17
C TYR A 179 -3.13 -3.44 -2.11
N TRP A 180 -2.46 -4.39 -1.45
CA TRP A 180 -3.02 -5.14 -0.33
C TRP A 180 -3.37 -4.23 0.83
N TYR A 181 -2.46 -3.31 1.20
CA TYR A 181 -2.66 -2.37 2.29
C TYR A 181 -3.90 -1.48 2.08
N TYR A 182 -4.06 -0.91 0.88
CA TYR A 182 -5.23 -0.07 0.60
C TYR A 182 -6.52 -0.88 0.54
N ARG A 183 -6.51 -2.10 0.04
CA ARG A 183 -7.68 -2.99 0.12
C ARG A 183 -8.01 -3.33 1.56
N ALA A 184 -7.02 -3.74 2.35
CA ALA A 184 -7.19 -4.05 3.77
C ALA A 184 -7.80 -2.90 4.55
N THR A 185 -7.23 -1.69 4.45
CA THR A 185 -7.76 -0.51 5.15
C THR A 185 -9.19 -0.17 4.72
N THR A 186 -9.50 -0.30 3.43
CA THR A 186 -10.86 -0.06 2.92
C THR A 186 -11.86 -1.08 3.45
N LEU A 187 -11.53 -2.37 3.43
CA LEU A 187 -12.35 -3.44 4.00
C LEU A 187 -12.57 -3.23 5.49
N ASN A 188 -11.51 -2.96 6.23
CA ASN A 188 -11.55 -2.74 7.66
C ASN A 188 -12.48 -1.60 8.06
N LEU A 189 -12.37 -0.44 7.40
CA LEU A 189 -13.22 0.72 7.64
C LEU A 189 -14.70 0.48 7.31
N LYS A 190 -15.01 -0.55 6.53
CA LYS A 190 -16.37 -0.96 6.19
C LYS A 190 -16.92 -2.09 7.05
N GLY A 191 -16.17 -2.50 8.07
CA GLY A 191 -16.57 -3.56 8.98
C GLY A 191 -16.24 -4.98 8.52
N HIS A 192 -15.57 -5.14 7.36
CA HIS A 192 -15.03 -6.40 6.86
C HIS A 192 -13.66 -6.67 7.50
N VAL A 193 -13.64 -6.65 8.85
CA VAL A 193 -12.42 -6.69 9.65
C VAL A 193 -11.67 -8.01 9.46
N GLU A 194 -12.37 -9.13 9.41
CA GLU A 194 -11.79 -10.47 9.22
C GLU A 194 -10.99 -10.55 7.90
N GLU A 195 -11.62 -10.13 6.79
CA GLU A 195 -11.00 -10.16 5.46
C GLU A 195 -9.79 -9.22 5.37
N SER A 196 -9.83 -8.10 6.12
CA SER A 196 -8.71 -7.14 6.16
C SER A 196 -7.46 -7.71 6.85
N ILE A 197 -7.64 -8.61 7.83
CA ILE A 197 -6.52 -9.23 8.56
C ILE A 197 -5.64 -10.05 7.62
N ASP A 198 -6.23 -10.81 6.71
CA ASP A 198 -5.46 -11.62 5.75
C ASP A 198 -4.65 -10.75 4.80
N ASP A 199 -5.22 -9.63 4.35
CA ASP A 199 -4.52 -8.66 3.52
C ASP A 199 -3.36 -7.98 4.28
N PHE A 200 -3.54 -7.60 5.54
CA PHE A 200 -2.47 -7.06 6.38
C PHE A 200 -1.34 -8.07 6.62
N ARG A 201 -1.68 -9.35 6.86
CA ARG A 201 -0.69 -10.43 6.96
C ARG A 201 0.08 -10.61 5.66
N LYS A 202 -0.61 -10.44 4.51
CA LYS A 202 0.06 -10.46 3.21
C LYS A 202 1.04 -9.32 3.07
N CYS A 203 0.70 -8.12 3.51
CA CYS A 203 1.62 -6.98 3.53
C CYS A 203 2.92 -7.30 4.30
N LEU A 204 2.82 -7.88 5.50
CA LEU A 204 3.99 -8.27 6.29
C LEU A 204 4.96 -9.18 5.52
N SER A 205 4.43 -10.10 4.70
CA SER A 205 5.26 -10.98 3.89
C SER A 205 5.98 -10.30 2.73
N LEU A 206 5.64 -9.04 2.44
CA LEU A 206 6.10 -8.27 1.29
C LEU A 206 6.90 -7.02 1.67
N THR A 207 6.91 -6.64 2.96
CA THR A 207 7.54 -5.43 3.48
C THR A 207 8.79 -5.74 4.29
N ALA A 208 9.63 -4.74 4.48
CA ALA A 208 10.78 -4.79 5.35
C ALA A 208 10.37 -4.48 6.82
N PRO A 209 11.18 -4.91 7.82
CA PRO A 209 10.84 -4.74 9.24
C PRO A 209 10.52 -3.31 9.66
N GLU A 210 11.14 -2.32 9.04
CA GLU A 210 10.93 -0.89 9.30
C GLU A 210 9.50 -0.44 8.98
N GLU A 211 8.82 -1.16 8.09
CA GLU A 211 7.45 -0.88 7.62
C GLU A 211 6.39 -1.66 8.41
N HIS A 212 6.79 -2.44 9.44
CA HIS A 212 5.87 -3.32 10.16
C HIS A 212 5.02 -2.60 11.23
N TYR A 213 5.42 -1.41 11.69
CA TYR A 213 4.67 -0.70 12.74
C TYR A 213 3.20 -0.40 12.35
N PRO A 214 2.89 0.16 11.18
CA PRO A 214 1.51 0.35 10.76
C PRO A 214 0.74 -0.98 10.67
N LEU A 215 1.38 -2.03 10.17
CA LEU A 215 0.74 -3.33 9.97
C LEU A 215 0.42 -4.02 11.31
N ALA A 216 1.33 -3.93 12.28
CA ALA A 216 1.11 -4.48 13.62
C ALA A 216 0.00 -3.72 14.35
N ASP A 217 -0.07 -2.39 14.22
CA ASP A 217 -1.14 -1.58 14.79
C ASP A 217 -2.51 -1.93 14.18
N TRP A 218 -2.59 -2.07 12.85
CA TRP A 218 -3.81 -2.50 12.19
C TRP A 218 -4.23 -3.92 12.60
N LEU A 219 -3.30 -4.87 12.73
CA LEU A 219 -3.59 -6.22 13.18
C LEU A 219 -4.03 -6.25 14.63
N TYR A 220 -3.36 -5.48 15.51
CA TYR A 220 -3.74 -5.36 16.91
C TYR A 220 -5.16 -4.81 17.05
N THR A 221 -5.43 -3.66 16.48
CA THR A 221 -6.73 -3.00 16.58
C THR A 221 -7.85 -3.80 15.92
N SER A 222 -7.58 -4.47 14.79
CA SER A 222 -8.54 -5.36 14.13
C SER A 222 -8.92 -6.56 15.00
N ASN A 223 -7.95 -7.19 15.65
CA ASN A 223 -8.22 -8.30 16.56
C ASN A 223 -8.96 -7.84 17.82
N VAL A 224 -8.67 -6.63 18.33
CA VAL A 224 -9.44 -6.03 19.44
C VAL A 224 -10.91 -5.82 19.03
N GLU A 225 -11.19 -5.33 17.85
CA GLU A 225 -12.56 -5.16 17.34
C GLU A 225 -13.34 -6.48 17.26
N LEU A 226 -12.64 -7.57 16.96
CA LEU A 226 -13.22 -8.93 16.92
C LEU A 226 -13.28 -9.60 18.31
N GLY A 227 -12.83 -8.93 19.37
CA GLY A 227 -12.73 -9.51 20.71
C GLY A 227 -11.64 -10.57 20.87
N ARG A 228 -10.69 -10.64 19.95
CA ARG A 228 -9.57 -11.60 19.89
C ARG A 228 -8.34 -11.02 20.57
N TYR A 229 -8.41 -10.81 21.87
CA TYR A 229 -7.37 -10.08 22.61
C TYR A 229 -6.02 -10.81 22.63
N LYS A 230 -6.02 -12.14 22.63
CA LYS A 230 -4.80 -12.95 22.57
C LYS A 230 -4.10 -12.77 21.22
N GLU A 231 -4.83 -12.83 20.12
CA GLU A 231 -4.30 -12.63 18.77
C GLU A 231 -3.84 -11.17 18.55
N ALA A 232 -4.49 -10.22 19.24
CA ALA A 232 -4.01 -8.85 19.25
C ALA A 232 -2.62 -8.75 19.87
N GLU A 233 -2.41 -9.33 21.04
CA GLU A 233 -1.09 -9.37 21.69
C GLU A 233 -0.05 -10.14 20.87
N GLU A 234 -0.43 -11.26 20.24
CA GLU A 234 0.45 -12.04 19.36
C GLU A 234 0.94 -11.21 18.17
N SER A 235 0.14 -10.27 17.65
CA SER A 235 0.54 -9.40 16.54
C SER A 235 1.74 -8.50 16.87
N LEU A 236 1.99 -8.24 18.15
CA LEU A 236 3.11 -7.42 18.60
C LEU A 236 4.47 -8.12 18.42
N ASN A 237 4.49 -9.46 18.29
CA ASN A 237 5.72 -10.21 18.00
C ASN A 237 6.25 -9.98 16.59
N LEU A 238 5.46 -9.36 15.71
CA LEU A 238 5.83 -9.03 14.33
C LEU A 238 6.78 -7.82 14.24
N VAL A 239 6.95 -7.07 15.34
CA VAL A 239 7.75 -5.86 15.38
C VAL A 239 8.84 -5.98 16.44
N ASP A 240 10.09 -5.78 16.02
CA ASP A 240 11.20 -5.51 16.93
C ASP A 240 11.18 -4.03 17.30
N ALA A 241 10.95 -3.73 18.59
CA ALA A 241 10.85 -2.36 19.09
C ALA A 241 12.19 -1.58 19.00
N SER A 242 13.34 -2.26 18.77
CA SER A 242 14.63 -1.64 18.56
C SER A 242 14.81 -1.07 17.14
N VAL A 243 13.97 -1.50 16.19
CA VAL A 243 14.00 -0.99 14.82
C VAL A 243 13.35 0.41 14.78
N GLU A 244 14.04 1.36 14.17
CA GLU A 244 13.50 2.70 13.97
C GLU A 244 12.43 2.71 12.87
N ALA A 245 11.34 3.45 13.10
CA ALA A 245 10.31 3.66 12.12
C ALA A 245 10.58 4.92 11.29
N PRO A 246 10.13 4.97 10.02
CA PRO A 246 10.07 6.23 9.29
C PRO A 246 9.29 7.30 10.05
N GLN A 247 9.69 8.57 9.93
CA GLN A 247 9.02 9.68 10.65
C GLN A 247 7.52 9.74 10.36
N MET A 248 7.09 9.35 9.16
CA MET A 248 5.68 9.30 8.78
C MET A 248 4.87 8.29 9.60
N ASP A 249 5.52 7.28 10.18
CA ASP A 249 4.91 6.20 10.95
C ASP A 249 5.08 6.40 12.48
N TYR A 250 5.44 7.62 12.90
CA TYR A 250 5.69 7.95 14.30
C TYR A 250 4.53 7.56 15.22
N GLY A 251 3.29 7.87 14.85
CA GLY A 251 2.11 7.51 15.62
C GLY A 251 1.93 6.00 15.76
N TYR A 252 2.08 5.26 14.67
CA TYR A 252 2.00 3.79 14.69
C TYR A 252 3.07 3.16 15.57
N ARG A 253 4.33 3.65 15.46
CA ARG A 253 5.40 3.19 16.34
C ARG A 253 5.03 3.44 17.80
N ARG A 254 4.55 4.62 18.13
CA ARG A 254 4.17 4.98 19.51
C ARG A 254 3.05 4.09 20.03
N SER A 255 2.04 3.79 19.21
CA SER A 255 0.95 2.86 19.55
C SER A 255 1.48 1.45 19.86
N VAL A 256 2.36 0.91 19.02
CA VAL A 256 2.95 -0.41 19.25
C VAL A 256 3.81 -0.43 20.53
N LEU A 257 4.53 0.65 20.83
CA LEU A 257 5.30 0.77 22.07
C LEU A 257 4.40 0.80 23.32
N LEU A 258 3.20 1.43 23.24
CA LEU A 258 2.18 1.37 24.29
C LEU A 258 1.71 -0.09 24.48
N TYR A 259 1.30 -0.75 23.41
CA TYR A 259 0.80 -2.12 23.48
C TYR A 259 1.84 -3.11 24.04
N LYS A 260 3.12 -2.89 23.76
CA LYS A 260 4.24 -3.67 24.33
C LYS A 260 4.59 -3.28 25.78
N GLY A 261 3.92 -2.30 26.37
CA GLY A 261 4.21 -1.82 27.72
C GLY A 261 5.53 -1.05 27.86
N ILE A 262 6.16 -0.66 26.75
CA ILE A 262 7.41 0.13 26.73
C ILE A 262 7.11 1.60 27.05
N VAL A 263 5.98 2.11 26.54
CA VAL A 263 5.44 3.43 26.90
C VAL A 263 4.24 3.23 27.81
N LYS A 264 4.21 3.91 28.93
CA LYS A 264 3.08 3.83 29.86
C LYS A 264 1.90 4.65 29.36
N PRO A 265 0.65 4.28 29.70
CA PRO A 265 -0.55 5.01 29.27
C PRO A 265 -0.56 6.47 29.69
N GLU A 266 -0.04 6.79 30.89
CA GLU A 266 0.06 8.15 31.42
C GLU A 266 1.03 9.05 30.66
N ASP A 267 2.07 8.47 30.04
CA ASP A 267 3.10 9.15 29.27
C ASP A 267 2.84 9.06 27.74
N PHE A 268 1.73 8.40 27.35
CA PHE A 268 1.51 8.08 25.94
C PHE A 268 1.09 9.28 25.09
N ILE A 269 0.25 10.17 25.60
CA ILE A 269 -0.14 11.42 24.93
C ILE A 269 0.77 12.55 25.40
N ASP A 270 1.78 12.85 24.60
CA ASP A 270 2.76 13.93 24.82
C ASP A 270 2.73 14.85 23.60
N ILE A 271 1.96 15.94 23.71
CA ILE A 271 1.75 16.89 22.59
C ILE A 271 3.06 17.57 22.17
N PRO A 272 3.90 18.11 23.07
CA PRO A 272 5.20 18.67 22.71
C PRO A 272 6.10 17.68 21.96
N LEU A 273 6.14 16.44 22.42
CA LEU A 273 6.92 15.39 21.75
C LEU A 273 6.32 15.04 20.39
N LEU A 274 5.01 15.00 20.27
CA LEU A 274 4.30 14.74 19.01
C LEU A 274 4.60 15.85 17.99
N GLU A 275 4.44 17.11 18.36
CA GLU A 275 4.74 18.26 17.50
C GLU A 275 6.18 18.27 16.97
N LYS A 276 7.14 17.83 17.79
CA LYS A 276 8.54 17.74 17.42
C LYS A 276 8.81 16.62 16.38
N ASN A 277 8.06 15.51 16.44
CA ASN A 277 8.37 14.29 15.70
C ASN A 277 7.50 14.07 14.47
N VAL A 278 6.36 14.74 14.35
CA VAL A 278 5.52 14.63 13.15
C VAL A 278 5.97 15.59 12.06
N LEU A 279 5.59 15.27 10.81
CA LEU A 279 5.86 16.16 9.68
C LEU A 279 5.11 17.50 9.86
N PRO A 280 5.73 18.65 9.54
CA PRO A 280 5.13 19.97 9.70
C PRO A 280 4.06 20.22 8.61
N GLN A 281 2.86 19.67 8.82
CA GLN A 281 1.72 19.83 7.92
C GLN A 281 0.52 20.33 8.73
N PRO A 282 -0.38 21.13 8.12
CA PRO A 282 -1.62 21.51 8.76
C PRO A 282 -2.38 20.29 9.28
N ASP A 283 -2.95 20.42 10.48
CA ASP A 283 -3.74 19.37 11.13
C ASP A 283 -3.02 18.03 11.39
N ARG A 284 -1.72 17.90 11.11
CA ARG A 284 -1.00 16.63 11.31
C ARG A 284 -1.05 16.16 12.75
N VAL A 285 -0.86 17.06 13.71
CA VAL A 285 -0.97 16.74 15.15
C VAL A 285 -2.35 16.20 15.48
N ARG A 286 -3.42 16.84 14.96
CA ARG A 286 -4.80 16.37 15.17
C ARG A 286 -5.04 14.99 14.59
N LEU A 287 -4.51 14.73 13.38
CA LEU A 287 -4.58 13.42 12.74
C LEU A 287 -3.93 12.34 13.61
N GLU A 288 -2.71 12.60 14.09
CA GLU A 288 -1.98 11.65 14.96
C GLU A 288 -2.71 11.44 16.29
N LEU A 289 -3.21 12.51 16.94
CA LEU A 289 -3.97 12.39 18.18
C LEU A 289 -5.20 11.50 18.04
N ASN A 290 -5.90 11.54 16.91
CA ASN A 290 -7.02 10.62 16.66
C ASN A 290 -6.54 9.15 16.68
N GLY A 291 -5.42 8.84 16.02
CA GLY A 291 -4.82 7.51 16.05
C GLY A 291 -4.44 7.09 17.47
N LEU A 292 -3.70 7.93 18.18
CA LEU A 292 -3.21 7.65 19.52
C LEU A 292 -4.35 7.44 20.54
N TYR A 293 -5.40 8.25 20.52
CA TYR A 293 -6.56 8.03 21.39
C TYR A 293 -7.33 6.75 21.05
N TYR A 294 -7.40 6.38 19.76
CA TYR A 294 -7.98 5.11 19.36
C TYR A 294 -7.11 3.93 19.85
N SER A 295 -5.81 4.09 19.83
CA SER A 295 -4.86 3.09 20.37
C SER A 295 -5.04 2.94 21.90
N LEU A 296 -5.21 4.03 22.65
CA LEU A 296 -5.55 3.96 24.07
C LEU A 296 -6.87 3.22 24.32
N TYR A 297 -7.89 3.49 23.51
CA TYR A 297 -9.16 2.76 23.59
C TYR A 297 -8.94 1.25 23.46
N CYS A 298 -8.23 0.81 22.43
CA CYS A 298 -7.94 -0.61 22.21
C CYS A 298 -7.10 -1.20 23.35
N PHE A 299 -6.08 -0.48 23.80
CA PHE A 299 -5.24 -0.89 24.92
C PHE A 299 -6.06 -1.11 26.19
N TYR A 300 -6.91 -0.17 26.57
CA TYR A 300 -7.72 -0.31 27.79
C TYR A 300 -8.77 -1.42 27.69
N LEU A 301 -9.29 -1.72 26.51
CA LEU A 301 -10.19 -2.88 26.34
C LEU A 301 -9.47 -4.21 26.59
N VAL A 302 -8.26 -4.38 26.06
CA VAL A 302 -7.44 -5.59 26.28
C VAL A 302 -7.11 -5.76 27.76
N HIS A 303 -6.89 -4.66 28.48
CA HIS A 303 -6.57 -4.68 29.92
C HIS A 303 -7.80 -4.69 30.85
N GLY A 304 -9.02 -4.82 30.31
CA GLY A 304 -10.24 -4.90 31.09
C GLY A 304 -10.61 -3.59 31.83
N GLU A 305 -10.25 -2.43 31.24
CA GLU A 305 -10.51 -1.11 31.81
C GLU A 305 -11.54 -0.31 30.96
N PRO A 306 -12.82 -0.74 30.89
CA PRO A 306 -13.82 -0.20 29.96
C PRO A 306 -14.11 1.30 30.17
N GLU A 307 -14.06 1.79 31.40
CA GLU A 307 -14.29 3.24 31.68
C GLU A 307 -13.15 4.10 31.12
N LYS A 308 -11.90 3.64 31.26
CA LYS A 308 -10.77 4.34 30.63
C LYS A 308 -10.83 4.26 29.09
N ALA A 309 -11.25 3.13 28.55
CA ALA A 309 -11.49 2.99 27.12
C ALA A 309 -12.56 3.98 26.63
N LYS A 310 -13.69 4.09 27.34
CA LYS A 310 -14.74 5.08 27.03
C LYS A 310 -14.19 6.51 27.06
N ASN A 311 -13.39 6.84 28.07
CA ASN A 311 -12.76 8.16 28.18
C ASN A 311 -11.82 8.44 27.00
N ALA A 312 -11.05 7.47 26.52
CA ALA A 312 -10.19 7.63 25.36
C ALA A 312 -10.98 7.99 24.09
N ILE A 313 -12.15 7.38 23.87
CA ILE A 313 -13.06 7.77 22.78
C ILE A 313 -13.59 9.20 22.98
N ALA A 314 -13.95 9.58 24.20
CA ALA A 314 -14.41 10.95 24.49
C ALA A 314 -13.33 12.00 24.19
N GLU A 315 -12.07 11.74 24.52
CA GLU A 315 -10.94 12.63 24.18
C GLU A 315 -10.69 12.67 22.66
N LEU A 316 -10.79 11.52 21.96
CA LEU A 316 -10.71 11.48 20.50
C LEU A 316 -11.74 12.41 19.83
N LEU A 317 -12.98 12.41 20.33
CA LEU A 317 -14.03 13.26 19.80
C LEU A 317 -13.76 14.76 20.00
N LYS A 318 -13.03 15.15 21.06
CA LYS A 318 -12.64 16.56 21.30
C LYS A 318 -11.63 17.06 20.27
N VAL A 319 -10.73 16.20 19.81
CA VAL A 319 -9.72 16.52 18.81
C VAL A 319 -10.13 16.09 17.40
N ALA A 320 -11.40 15.86 17.18
CA ALA A 320 -11.98 15.28 15.98
C ALA A 320 -11.32 15.73 14.66
N TYR A 321 -10.87 14.76 13.87
CA TYR A 321 -10.38 14.97 12.50
C TYR A 321 -11.08 13.97 11.56
N PRO A 322 -12.16 14.40 10.89
CA PRO A 322 -13.00 13.49 10.09
C PRO A 322 -12.27 12.71 8.98
N GLY A 323 -11.11 13.21 8.53
CA GLY A 323 -10.26 12.52 7.57
C GLY A 323 -9.41 11.38 8.18
N ALA A 324 -9.37 11.24 9.51
CA ALA A 324 -8.63 10.17 10.17
C ALA A 324 -9.41 8.84 10.12
N PHE A 325 -8.73 7.75 9.83
CA PHE A 325 -9.30 6.39 9.91
C PHE A 325 -9.81 6.09 11.32
N ALA A 326 -9.03 6.46 12.35
CA ALA A 326 -9.40 6.29 13.74
C ALA A 326 -10.70 7.03 14.09
N TYR A 327 -10.93 8.23 13.56
CA TYR A 327 -12.19 8.95 13.76
C TYR A 327 -13.37 8.21 13.13
N THR A 328 -13.20 7.73 11.90
CA THR A 328 -14.23 6.94 11.19
C THR A 328 -14.64 5.70 11.99
N LYS A 329 -13.69 5.03 12.64
CA LYS A 329 -13.94 3.88 13.52
C LYS A 329 -14.55 4.28 14.87
N ALA A 330 -14.12 5.41 15.43
CA ALA A 330 -14.57 5.87 16.73
C ALA A 330 -16.04 6.32 16.74
N VAL A 331 -16.56 6.89 15.66
CA VAL A 331 -17.95 7.41 15.60
C VAL A 331 -19.00 6.35 15.93
N PRO A 332 -19.04 5.16 15.29
CA PRO A 332 -20.01 4.13 15.65
C PRO A 332 -19.79 3.58 17.07
N ILE A 333 -18.56 3.54 17.55
CA ILE A 333 -18.25 3.16 18.93
C ILE A 333 -18.81 4.19 19.91
N ALA A 334 -18.60 5.48 19.63
CA ALA A 334 -19.08 6.58 20.45
C ALA A 334 -20.62 6.59 20.60
N ARG A 335 -21.35 6.27 19.51
CA ARG A 335 -22.80 6.09 19.57
C ARG A 335 -23.20 4.94 20.50
N LYS A 336 -22.56 3.78 20.36
CA LYS A 336 -22.80 2.62 21.23
C LYS A 336 -22.50 2.90 22.70
N LEU A 337 -21.52 3.78 22.99
CA LEU A 337 -21.14 4.19 24.33
C LEU A 337 -21.98 5.36 24.89
N GLY A 338 -22.95 5.88 24.12
CA GLY A 338 -23.78 7.02 24.51
C GLY A 338 -23.02 8.36 24.55
N LEU A 339 -21.92 8.49 23.83
CA LEU A 339 -21.12 9.72 23.71
C LEU A 339 -21.57 10.60 22.54
N LEU A 340 -22.31 10.05 21.59
CA LEU A 340 -22.91 10.73 20.45
C LEU A 340 -24.37 10.28 20.30
N PRO A 341 -25.26 11.14 19.74
CA PRO A 341 -26.62 10.72 19.35
C PRO A 341 -26.58 9.55 18.36
N GLU A 342 -27.64 8.77 18.32
CA GLU A 342 -27.81 7.65 17.38
C GLU A 342 -27.77 8.06 15.90
#